data_cb0953b2b6cb487c7b5c88a23f6b3758
#
_entry.id   cb0953b2b6cb487c7b5c88a23f6b3758
#
_cell.length_a   1.000
_cell.length_b   1.000
_cell.length_c   1.000
_cell.angle_alpha   90.00
_cell.angle_beta   90.00
_cell.angle_gamma   90.00
#
_symmetry.space_group_name_H-M   'P 1'
#
loop_
_entity.id
_entity.type
_entity.pdbx_description
1 polymer ?
#
loop_
_entity_poly.entity_id
_entity_poly.type
_entity_poly.pdbx_seq_one_letter_code
_entity_poly.pdbx_strand_id
1 'polypeptide(L)'
;LINYVLLDPSGFIAKLLHLGDLIPNLAQYQAVLSSVINGTTNILSIIIAFLVAYQLAQEMGGDKVLCGITSLSSFFILYPAAQAFAGKNAGTGLTTTYFGAQGLFVALLVGLLTTELLTRFGRNEKLRIKMPEMVPPAVAQSFNLLIPMMLVLAIMGVLNYLFSMITPEGIQVVVYNAIQAPLTSLGSS
;
A
#
# COMPACT_ATOMS: atom_id res chain seq x y z
N LEU A 1 19.61 -1.64 3.12
CA LEU A 1 20.88 -1.48 3.83
C LEU A 1 22.01 -2.19 3.07
N ILE A 2 21.96 -3.52 2.85
CA ILE A 2 23.02 -4.30 2.20
C ILE A 2 23.38 -3.72 0.82
N ASN A 3 22.37 -3.40 -0.02
CA ASN A 3 22.61 -2.85 -1.35
C ASN A 3 23.28 -1.47 -1.29
N TYR A 4 22.79 -0.56 -0.43
CA TYR A 4 23.30 0.81 -0.34
C TYR A 4 24.62 0.91 0.44
N VAL A 5 24.83 0.06 1.44
CA VAL A 5 26.00 0.16 2.33
C VAL A 5 27.17 -0.67 1.82
N LEU A 6 26.90 -1.88 1.33
CA LEU A 6 27.95 -2.83 0.94
C LEU A 6 28.21 -2.90 -0.55
N LEU A 7 27.16 -2.82 -1.39
CA LEU A 7 27.25 -3.11 -2.82
C LEU A 7 27.15 -1.88 -3.72
N ASP A 8 26.77 -0.71 -3.18
CA ASP A 8 26.77 0.53 -3.95
C ASP A 8 28.24 0.95 -4.21
N PRO A 9 28.69 1.06 -5.47
CA PRO A 9 30.08 1.46 -5.77
C PRO A 9 30.44 2.86 -5.24
N SER A 10 29.42 3.71 -5.02
CA SER A 10 29.57 5.03 -4.42
C SER A 10 29.54 5.00 -2.90
N GLY A 11 29.11 3.88 -2.30
CA GLY A 11 28.98 3.68 -0.85
C GLY A 11 30.33 3.72 -0.13
N PHE A 12 30.34 4.24 1.10
CA PHE A 12 31.55 4.39 1.91
C PHE A 12 32.29 3.06 2.11
N ILE A 13 31.55 1.97 2.41
CA ILE A 13 32.16 0.65 2.68
C ILE A 13 32.65 0.00 1.39
N ALA A 14 31.91 0.13 0.28
CA ALA A 14 32.35 -0.39 -1.00
C ALA A 14 33.66 0.24 -1.48
N LYS A 15 33.82 1.55 -1.26
CA LYS A 15 35.06 2.29 -1.55
C LYS A 15 36.19 1.92 -0.60
N LEU A 16 35.90 1.78 0.71
CA LEU A 16 36.89 1.44 1.71
C LEU A 16 37.49 0.04 1.48
N LEU A 17 36.63 -0.91 1.09
CA LEU A 17 37.03 -2.30 0.88
C LEU A 17 37.41 -2.62 -0.58
N HIS A 18 37.39 -1.63 -1.49
CA HIS A 18 37.66 -1.80 -2.93
C HIS A 18 36.86 -2.96 -3.53
N LEU A 19 35.58 -3.08 -3.15
CA LEU A 19 34.72 -4.22 -3.54
C LEU A 19 34.54 -4.35 -5.06
N GLY A 20 34.67 -3.25 -5.79
CA GLY A 20 34.62 -3.28 -7.26
C GLY A 20 35.76 -4.08 -7.90
N ASP A 21 36.93 -4.10 -7.23
CA ASP A 21 38.11 -4.83 -7.70
C ASP A 21 38.14 -6.28 -7.21
N LEU A 22 37.49 -6.53 -6.04
CA LEU A 22 37.45 -7.85 -5.39
C LEU A 22 36.35 -8.76 -5.93
N ILE A 23 35.22 -8.20 -6.38
CA ILE A 23 34.06 -8.97 -6.85
C ILE A 23 33.85 -8.72 -8.34
N PRO A 24 34.24 -9.64 -9.20
CA PRO A 24 33.93 -9.56 -10.62
C PRO A 24 32.41 -9.57 -10.82
N ASN A 25 31.91 -8.72 -11.72
CA ASN A 25 30.46 -8.56 -12.01
C ASN A 25 29.60 -8.02 -10.86
N LEU A 26 30.13 -7.15 -9.99
CA LEU A 26 29.39 -6.52 -8.91
C LEU A 26 28.05 -5.91 -9.35
N ALA A 27 27.99 -5.32 -10.54
CA ALA A 27 26.78 -4.77 -11.12
C ALA A 27 25.66 -5.82 -11.33
N GLN A 28 26.02 -7.07 -11.64
CA GLN A 28 25.04 -8.15 -11.80
C GLN A 28 24.42 -8.55 -10.45
N TYR A 29 25.22 -8.63 -9.40
CA TYR A 29 24.72 -8.89 -8.04
C TYR A 29 23.84 -7.75 -7.54
N GLN A 30 24.19 -6.51 -7.86
CA GLN A 30 23.36 -5.34 -7.54
C GLN A 30 21.99 -5.39 -8.25
N ALA A 31 21.95 -5.81 -9.51
CA ALA A 31 20.70 -5.95 -10.25
C ALA A 31 19.75 -6.99 -9.59
N VAL A 32 20.31 -8.13 -9.15
CA VAL A 32 19.55 -9.17 -8.44
C VAL A 32 19.00 -8.62 -7.12
N LEU A 33 19.84 -7.98 -6.30
CA LEU A 33 19.42 -7.40 -5.02
C LEU A 33 18.41 -6.28 -5.20
N SER A 34 18.56 -5.45 -6.23
CA SER A 34 17.58 -4.40 -6.56
C SER A 34 16.22 -5.00 -6.90
N SER A 35 16.19 -6.12 -7.62
CA SER A 35 14.95 -6.85 -7.92
C SER A 35 14.28 -7.38 -6.65
N VAL A 36 15.05 -7.92 -5.69
CA VAL A 36 14.53 -8.37 -4.39
C VAL A 36 13.97 -7.19 -3.60
N ILE A 37 14.68 -6.06 -3.55
CA ILE A 37 14.23 -4.84 -2.87
C ILE A 37 12.93 -4.31 -3.49
N ASN A 38 12.83 -4.31 -4.83
CA ASN A 38 11.63 -3.90 -5.53
C ASN A 38 10.43 -4.78 -5.20
N GLY A 39 10.63 -6.10 -5.07
CA GLY A 39 9.59 -7.06 -4.72
C GLY A 39 9.28 -7.15 -3.21
N THR A 40 10.00 -6.42 -2.35
CA THR A 40 9.83 -6.46 -0.89
C THR A 40 9.66 -5.06 -0.30
N THR A 41 10.75 -4.35 -0.08
CA THR A 41 10.77 -3.05 0.62
C THR A 41 10.04 -1.96 -0.15
N ASN A 42 10.16 -1.96 -1.48
CA ASN A 42 9.55 -0.92 -2.31
C ASN A 42 8.04 -1.09 -2.51
N ILE A 43 7.46 -2.22 -2.08
CA ILE A 43 6.01 -2.47 -2.08
C ILE A 43 5.45 -2.75 -0.68
N LEU A 44 6.22 -2.41 0.35
CA LEU A 44 5.89 -2.73 1.74
C LEU A 44 4.51 -2.21 2.16
N SER A 45 4.14 -0.98 1.80
CA SER A 45 2.85 -0.40 2.15
C SER A 45 1.68 -1.13 1.49
N ILE A 46 1.84 -1.63 0.27
CA ILE A 46 0.83 -2.43 -0.42
C ILE A 46 0.56 -3.73 0.37
N ILE A 47 1.64 -4.39 0.78
CA ILE A 47 1.57 -5.63 1.56
C ILE A 47 0.91 -5.37 2.92
N ILE A 48 1.31 -4.30 3.61
CA ILE A 48 0.78 -3.93 4.93
C ILE A 48 -0.70 -3.55 4.86
N ALA A 49 -1.14 -2.79 3.84
CA ALA A 49 -2.55 -2.46 3.65
C ALA A 49 -3.43 -3.71 3.61
N PHE A 50 -2.99 -4.76 2.91
CA PHE A 50 -3.70 -6.03 2.85
C PHE A 50 -3.63 -6.79 4.18
N LEU A 51 -2.42 -6.97 4.74
CA LEU A 51 -2.21 -7.80 5.92
C LEU A 51 -2.88 -7.25 7.18
N VAL A 52 -2.85 -5.94 7.39
CA VAL A 52 -3.52 -5.31 8.54
C VAL A 52 -5.02 -5.53 8.46
N ALA A 53 -5.63 -5.32 7.29
CA ALA A 53 -7.05 -5.57 7.09
C ALA A 53 -7.40 -7.04 7.26
N TYR A 54 -6.56 -7.95 6.75
CA TYR A 54 -6.75 -9.38 6.89
C TYR A 54 -6.73 -9.83 8.36
N GLN A 55 -5.76 -9.38 9.14
CA GLN A 55 -5.63 -9.73 10.56
C GLN A 55 -6.75 -9.11 11.39
N LEU A 56 -7.06 -7.82 11.19
CA LEU A 56 -8.15 -7.17 11.92
C LEU A 56 -9.51 -7.82 11.61
N ALA A 57 -9.76 -8.20 10.36
CA ALA A 57 -10.98 -8.91 9.99
C ALA A 57 -11.12 -10.25 10.72
N GLN A 58 -10.01 -10.94 10.98
CA GLN A 58 -10.00 -12.18 11.77
C GLN A 58 -10.48 -11.93 13.20
N GLU A 59 -9.99 -10.89 13.86
CA GLU A 59 -10.39 -10.52 15.22
C GLU A 59 -11.84 -10.05 15.29
N MET A 60 -12.31 -9.35 14.26
CA MET A 60 -13.68 -8.82 14.19
C MET A 60 -14.72 -9.83 13.69
N GLY A 61 -14.31 -11.04 13.27
CA GLY A 61 -15.20 -12.06 12.69
C GLY A 61 -15.73 -11.68 11.31
N GLY A 62 -14.99 -10.87 10.55
CA GLY A 62 -15.26 -10.49 9.17
C GLY A 62 -14.63 -11.46 8.17
N ASP A 63 -14.91 -11.23 6.86
CA ASP A 63 -14.23 -11.96 5.80
C ASP A 63 -12.82 -11.38 5.58
N LYS A 64 -11.82 -12.18 5.91
CA LYS A 64 -10.41 -11.75 5.89
C LYS A 64 -9.94 -11.34 4.49
N VAL A 65 -10.30 -12.14 3.49
CA VAL A 65 -9.83 -11.93 2.11
C VAL A 65 -10.52 -10.71 1.50
N LEU A 66 -11.82 -10.61 1.67
CA LEU A 66 -12.59 -9.47 1.15
C LEU A 66 -12.19 -8.16 1.84
N CYS A 67 -11.93 -8.18 3.16
CA CYS A 67 -11.39 -7.01 3.85
C CYS A 67 -10.00 -6.63 3.32
N GLY A 68 -9.11 -7.60 3.14
CA GLY A 68 -7.78 -7.37 2.58
C GLY A 68 -7.81 -6.76 1.17
N ILE A 69 -8.65 -7.31 0.28
CA ILE A 69 -8.81 -6.80 -1.09
C ILE A 69 -9.43 -5.39 -1.08
N THR A 70 -10.46 -5.15 -0.24
CA THR A 70 -11.10 -3.84 -0.13
C THR A 70 -10.13 -2.80 0.40
N SER A 71 -9.30 -3.15 1.37
CA SER A 71 -8.25 -2.29 1.90
C SER A 71 -7.21 -1.94 0.84
N LEU A 72 -6.76 -2.94 0.08
CA LEU A 72 -5.83 -2.74 -1.01
C LEU A 72 -6.40 -1.78 -2.08
N SER A 73 -7.66 -2.01 -2.49
CA SER A 73 -8.34 -1.12 -3.43
C SER A 73 -8.49 0.30 -2.88
N SER A 74 -8.82 0.43 -1.59
CA SER A 74 -8.93 1.72 -0.89
C SER A 74 -7.59 2.45 -0.80
N PHE A 75 -6.50 1.74 -0.59
CA PHE A 75 -5.15 2.30 -0.61
C PHE A 75 -4.83 2.92 -1.98
N PHE A 76 -5.19 2.25 -3.08
CA PHE A 76 -5.01 2.78 -4.43
C PHE A 76 -5.97 3.93 -4.76
N ILE A 77 -7.20 3.94 -4.21
CA ILE A 77 -8.12 5.08 -4.34
C ILE A 77 -7.56 6.35 -3.69
N LEU A 78 -6.91 6.19 -2.53
CA LEU A 78 -6.28 7.29 -1.79
C LEU A 78 -4.85 7.61 -2.27
N TYR A 79 -4.37 6.91 -3.30
CA TYR A 79 -3.05 7.14 -3.88
C TYR A 79 -3.05 8.41 -4.73
N PRO A 80 -1.93 9.16 -4.77
CA PRO A 80 -1.83 10.34 -5.63
C PRO A 80 -2.18 10.02 -7.09
N ALA A 81 -2.80 10.99 -7.76
CA ALA A 81 -3.20 10.83 -9.16
C ALA A 81 -2.02 10.43 -10.05
N ALA A 82 -2.33 9.67 -11.11
CA ALA A 82 -1.33 9.29 -12.09
C ALA A 82 -0.66 10.53 -12.71
N GLN A 83 0.66 10.51 -12.78
CA GLN A 83 1.46 11.58 -13.35
C GLN A 83 1.86 11.25 -14.78
N ALA A 84 2.01 12.29 -15.59
CA ALA A 84 2.54 12.15 -16.95
C ALA A 84 4.08 12.02 -16.90
N PHE A 85 4.60 11.00 -17.52
CA PHE A 85 6.04 10.82 -17.71
C PHE A 85 6.45 11.25 -19.10
N ALA A 86 7.52 12.06 -19.20
CA ALA A 86 8.10 12.48 -20.47
C ALA A 86 9.25 11.56 -20.87
N GLY A 87 9.49 11.38 -22.16
CA GLY A 87 10.62 10.60 -22.69
C GLY A 87 10.22 9.61 -23.78
N LYS A 88 11.12 8.66 -24.09
CA LYS A 88 10.89 7.64 -25.13
C LYS A 88 9.67 6.76 -24.87
N ASN A 89 9.26 6.62 -23.60
CA ASN A 89 8.07 5.89 -23.15
C ASN A 89 7.08 6.86 -22.48
N ALA A 90 6.74 7.96 -23.16
CA ALA A 90 5.77 8.92 -22.67
C ALA A 90 4.43 8.24 -22.35
N GLY A 91 3.88 8.48 -21.17
CA GLY A 91 2.65 7.87 -20.72
C GLY A 91 2.22 8.43 -19.37
N THR A 92 1.12 7.93 -18.83
CA THR A 92 0.67 8.21 -17.47
C THR A 92 0.85 6.98 -16.59
N GLY A 93 1.31 7.17 -15.36
CA GLY A 93 1.50 6.07 -14.42
C GLY A 93 1.54 6.56 -12.97
N LEU A 94 1.44 5.63 -12.04
CA LEU A 94 1.59 5.93 -10.62
C LEU A 94 3.07 5.98 -10.26
N THR A 95 3.45 6.95 -9.42
CA THR A 95 4.79 6.97 -8.83
C THR A 95 4.92 5.83 -7.83
N THR A 96 6.10 5.27 -7.65
CA THR A 96 6.33 4.21 -6.66
C THR A 96 6.65 4.76 -5.26
N THR A 97 6.66 6.08 -5.09
CA THR A 97 7.12 6.79 -3.89
C THR A 97 6.47 6.29 -2.60
N TYR A 98 5.15 6.12 -2.61
CA TYR A 98 4.39 5.70 -1.43
C TYR A 98 4.05 4.21 -1.39
N PHE A 99 4.61 3.40 -2.27
CA PHE A 99 4.45 1.93 -2.20
C PHE A 99 5.34 1.31 -1.11
N GLY A 100 6.50 1.94 -0.84
CA GLY A 100 7.44 1.55 0.20
C GLY A 100 7.12 2.16 1.58
N ALA A 101 8.14 2.37 2.38
CA ALA A 101 8.01 2.83 3.77
C ALA A 101 7.28 4.19 3.93
N GLN A 102 7.33 5.06 2.92
CA GLN A 102 6.69 6.38 2.99
C GLN A 102 5.16 6.32 3.02
N GLY A 103 4.54 5.30 2.43
CA GLY A 103 3.09 5.10 2.47
C GLY A 103 2.59 4.24 3.64
N LEU A 104 3.49 3.78 4.51
CA LEU A 104 3.18 2.78 5.53
C LEU A 104 2.11 3.24 6.51
N PHE A 105 2.15 4.48 6.96
CA PHE A 105 1.14 5.02 7.88
C PHE A 105 -0.23 5.10 7.23
N VAL A 106 -0.31 5.53 5.97
CA VAL A 106 -1.58 5.54 5.24
C VAL A 106 -2.09 4.12 5.04
N ALA A 107 -1.21 3.17 4.71
CA ALA A 107 -1.57 1.75 4.58
C ALA A 107 -2.18 1.18 5.88
N LEU A 108 -1.60 1.51 7.04
CA LEU A 108 -2.14 1.13 8.35
C LEU A 108 -3.53 1.73 8.58
N LEU A 109 -3.67 3.05 8.40
CA LEU A 109 -4.95 3.74 8.60
C LEU A 109 -6.04 3.21 7.67
N VAL A 110 -5.70 2.97 6.41
CA VAL A 110 -6.63 2.41 5.42
C VAL A 110 -7.02 0.99 5.80
N GLY A 111 -6.06 0.15 6.21
CA GLY A 111 -6.33 -1.22 6.67
C GLY A 111 -7.31 -1.26 7.83
N LEU A 112 -7.11 -0.41 8.83
CA LEU A 112 -7.99 -0.31 10.00
C LEU A 112 -9.38 0.22 9.62
N LEU A 113 -9.43 1.34 8.90
CA LEU A 113 -10.69 2.01 8.58
C LEU A 113 -11.58 1.18 7.64
N THR A 114 -11.00 0.62 6.58
CA THR A 114 -11.76 -0.20 5.62
C THR A 114 -12.31 -1.46 6.25
N THR A 115 -11.53 -2.13 7.11
CA THR A 115 -11.98 -3.35 7.79
C THR A 115 -13.11 -3.06 8.76
N GLU A 116 -12.97 -2.00 9.54
CA GLU A 116 -14.01 -1.57 10.49
C GLU A 116 -15.32 -1.26 9.74
N LEU A 117 -15.26 -0.46 8.68
CA LEU A 117 -16.43 -0.11 7.88
C LEU A 117 -17.05 -1.33 7.21
N LEU A 118 -16.23 -2.17 6.56
CA LEU A 118 -16.72 -3.34 5.84
C LEU A 118 -17.38 -4.35 6.78
N THR A 119 -16.77 -4.60 7.94
CA THR A 119 -17.32 -5.52 8.93
C THR A 119 -18.64 -4.99 9.52
N ARG A 120 -18.72 -3.69 9.81
CA ARG A 120 -19.96 -3.06 10.28
C ARG A 120 -21.06 -3.11 9.24
N PHE A 121 -20.79 -2.74 8.00
CA PHE A 121 -21.75 -2.79 6.91
C PHE A 121 -22.16 -4.22 6.58
N GLY A 122 -21.21 -5.16 6.63
CA GLY A 122 -21.47 -6.58 6.41
C GLY A 122 -22.37 -7.23 7.45
N ARG A 123 -22.49 -6.66 8.66
CA ARG A 123 -23.44 -7.10 9.70
C ARG A 123 -24.87 -6.62 9.44
N ASN A 124 -25.06 -5.61 8.59
CA ASN A 124 -26.37 -5.05 8.31
C ASN A 124 -27.09 -5.90 7.24
N GLU A 125 -28.15 -6.59 7.65
CA GLU A 125 -28.94 -7.44 6.76
C GLU A 125 -29.54 -6.71 5.54
N LYS A 126 -29.80 -5.41 5.67
CA LYS A 126 -30.36 -4.59 4.57
C LYS A 126 -29.34 -4.37 3.43
N LEU A 127 -28.06 -4.50 3.71
CA LEU A 127 -26.97 -4.33 2.74
C LEU A 127 -26.52 -5.67 2.15
N ARG A 128 -27.05 -6.79 2.61
CA ARG A 128 -26.70 -8.11 2.12
C ARG A 128 -27.57 -8.51 0.93
N ILE A 129 -26.95 -9.04 -0.12
CA ILE A 129 -27.66 -9.68 -1.22
C ILE A 129 -27.98 -11.11 -0.80
N LYS A 130 -29.26 -11.39 -0.54
CA LYS A 130 -29.72 -12.75 -0.20
C LYS A 130 -29.68 -13.64 -1.43
N MET A 131 -28.88 -14.69 -1.37
CA MET A 131 -28.77 -15.70 -2.44
C MET A 131 -29.66 -16.89 -2.14
N PRO A 132 -30.19 -17.58 -3.19
CA PRO A 132 -30.91 -18.85 -3.05
C PRO A 132 -30.00 -19.92 -2.39
N GLU A 133 -30.62 -20.88 -1.68
CA GLU A 133 -29.91 -21.98 -0.97
C GLU A 133 -29.09 -22.91 -1.88
N MET A 134 -29.38 -22.90 -3.19
CA MET A 134 -28.62 -23.69 -4.18
C MET A 134 -27.23 -23.15 -4.50
N VAL A 135 -26.87 -21.93 -4.06
CA VAL A 135 -25.57 -21.31 -4.35
C VAL A 135 -24.52 -21.80 -3.32
N PRO A 136 -23.31 -22.20 -3.77
CA PRO A 136 -22.24 -22.59 -2.84
C PRO A 136 -21.95 -21.49 -1.82
N PRO A 137 -21.73 -21.84 -0.53
CA PRO A 137 -21.58 -20.86 0.57
C PRO A 137 -20.50 -19.81 0.32
N ALA A 138 -19.37 -20.20 -0.27
CA ALA A 138 -18.26 -19.29 -0.58
C ALA A 138 -18.65 -18.21 -1.61
N VAL A 139 -19.45 -18.59 -2.61
CA VAL A 139 -19.95 -17.67 -3.63
C VAL A 139 -21.00 -16.74 -2.99
N ALA A 140 -21.95 -17.30 -2.23
CA ALA A 140 -22.98 -16.54 -1.54
C ALA A 140 -22.37 -15.49 -0.59
N GLN A 141 -21.27 -15.82 0.11
CA GLN A 141 -20.58 -14.90 1.00
C GLN A 141 -19.97 -13.72 0.24
N SER A 142 -19.34 -13.95 -0.91
CA SER A 142 -18.78 -12.90 -1.74
C SER A 142 -19.85 -11.92 -2.25
N PHE A 143 -21.00 -12.44 -2.69
CA PHE A 143 -22.12 -11.59 -3.12
C PHE A 143 -22.78 -10.85 -1.96
N ASN A 144 -22.88 -11.45 -0.78
CA ASN A 144 -23.44 -10.80 0.41
C ASN A 144 -22.66 -9.53 0.81
N LEU A 145 -21.37 -9.50 0.57
CA LEU A 145 -20.50 -8.36 0.90
C LEU A 145 -20.29 -7.39 -0.26
N LEU A 146 -20.84 -7.67 -1.46
CA LEU A 146 -20.62 -6.82 -2.63
C LEU A 146 -21.09 -5.37 -2.40
N ILE A 147 -22.34 -5.19 -1.90
CA ILE A 147 -22.87 -3.84 -1.59
C ILE A 147 -22.06 -3.16 -0.47
N PRO A 148 -21.78 -3.82 0.68
CA PRO A 148 -20.86 -3.27 1.68
C PRO A 148 -19.51 -2.82 1.12
N MET A 149 -18.87 -3.63 0.27
CA MET A 149 -17.59 -3.28 -0.37
C MET A 149 -17.72 -2.04 -1.25
N MET A 150 -18.74 -1.97 -2.10
CA MET A 150 -18.98 -0.80 -2.96
C MET A 150 -19.18 0.48 -2.14
N LEU A 151 -19.91 0.40 -1.03
CA LEU A 151 -20.12 1.53 -0.13
C LEU A 151 -18.80 1.99 0.52
N VAL A 152 -17.99 1.04 0.99
CA VAL A 152 -16.66 1.38 1.56
C VAL A 152 -15.80 2.06 0.51
N LEU A 153 -15.70 1.52 -0.70
CA LEU A 153 -14.90 2.11 -1.78
C LEU A 153 -15.43 3.49 -2.17
N ALA A 154 -16.76 3.69 -2.20
CA ALA A 154 -17.36 5.00 -2.45
C ALA A 154 -17.00 6.02 -1.35
N ILE A 155 -17.05 5.61 -0.07
CA ILE A 155 -16.61 6.44 1.07
C ILE A 155 -15.13 6.82 0.91
N MET A 156 -14.27 5.87 0.56
CA MET A 156 -12.85 6.15 0.31
C MET A 156 -12.65 7.11 -0.87
N GLY A 157 -13.45 6.99 -1.93
CA GLY A 157 -13.45 7.94 -3.05
C GLY A 157 -13.84 9.35 -2.63
N VAL A 158 -14.87 9.49 -1.80
CA VAL A 158 -15.29 10.79 -1.23
C VAL A 158 -14.20 11.37 -0.34
N LEU A 159 -13.59 10.55 0.53
CA LEU A 159 -12.46 10.98 1.35
C LEU A 159 -11.29 11.46 0.50
N ASN A 160 -10.92 10.73 -0.55
CA ASN A 160 -9.87 11.15 -1.47
C ASN A 160 -10.19 12.51 -2.11
N TYR A 161 -11.42 12.70 -2.55
CA TYR A 161 -11.87 13.98 -3.12
C TYR A 161 -11.76 15.13 -2.11
N LEU A 162 -12.19 14.91 -0.86
CA LEU A 162 -12.08 15.92 0.19
C LEU A 162 -10.63 16.27 0.50
N PHE A 163 -9.74 15.29 0.58
CA PHE A 163 -8.32 15.54 0.78
C PHE A 163 -7.66 16.24 -0.41
N SER A 164 -8.08 15.95 -1.64
CA SER A 164 -7.57 16.63 -2.83
C SER A 164 -7.95 18.11 -2.89
N MET A 165 -9.01 18.54 -2.20
CA MET A 165 -9.36 19.95 -2.04
C MET A 165 -8.42 20.70 -1.08
N ILE A 166 -7.80 19.99 -0.13
CA ILE A 166 -6.87 20.55 0.85
C ILE A 166 -5.45 20.58 0.28
N THR A 167 -5.04 19.48 -0.35
CA THR A 167 -3.72 19.32 -0.96
C THR A 167 -3.83 18.62 -2.31
N PRO A 168 -3.28 19.19 -3.39
CA PRO A 168 -3.31 18.57 -4.72
C PRO A 168 -2.65 17.17 -4.76
N GLU A 169 -1.76 16.91 -3.82
CA GLU A 169 -0.97 15.68 -3.73
C GLU A 169 -1.64 14.59 -2.87
N GLY A 170 -2.82 14.90 -2.29
CA GLY A 170 -3.66 13.94 -1.57
C GLY A 170 -3.20 13.60 -0.16
N ILE A 171 -3.90 12.63 0.46
CA ILE A 171 -3.71 12.22 1.86
C ILE A 171 -2.29 11.71 2.15
N GLN A 172 -1.60 11.12 1.17
CA GLN A 172 -0.28 10.55 1.34
C GLN A 172 0.72 11.62 1.83
N VAL A 173 0.72 12.79 1.21
CA VAL A 173 1.61 13.89 1.56
C VAL A 173 1.24 14.51 2.90
N VAL A 174 -0.06 14.65 3.18
CA VAL A 174 -0.54 15.17 4.47
C VAL A 174 -0.04 14.30 5.62
N VAL A 175 -0.24 12.99 5.52
CA VAL A 175 0.18 12.03 6.56
C VAL A 175 1.71 11.95 6.65
N TYR A 176 2.39 11.96 5.51
CA TYR A 176 3.85 11.98 5.47
C TYR A 176 4.40 13.20 6.23
N ASN A 177 3.93 14.39 5.90
CA ASN A 177 4.40 15.63 6.53
C ASN A 177 4.02 15.73 8.01
N ALA A 178 2.84 15.23 8.38
CA ALA A 178 2.38 15.29 9.76
C ALA A 178 3.12 14.33 10.71
N ILE A 179 3.50 13.15 10.22
CA ILE A 179 4.06 12.07 11.04
C ILE A 179 5.56 11.88 10.79
N GLN A 180 5.95 11.76 9.55
CA GLN A 180 7.31 11.36 9.19
C GLN A 180 8.31 12.52 9.22
N ALA A 181 7.89 13.71 8.81
CA ALA A 181 8.78 14.87 8.84
C ALA A 181 9.22 15.23 10.27
N PRO A 182 8.36 15.25 11.30
CA PRO A 182 8.79 15.44 12.69
C PRO A 182 9.72 14.34 13.19
N LEU A 183 9.45 13.06 12.84
CA LEU A 183 10.29 11.94 13.27
C LEU A 183 11.69 11.97 12.64
N THR A 184 11.80 12.37 11.38
CA THR A 184 13.11 12.51 10.72
C THR A 184 13.91 13.66 11.27
N SER A 185 13.28 14.76 11.69
CA SER A 185 13.95 15.88 12.31
C SER A 185 14.54 15.53 13.69
N LEU A 186 13.85 14.67 14.46
CA LEU A 186 14.32 14.17 15.75
C LEU A 186 15.46 13.15 15.60
N GLY A 187 15.48 12.38 14.50
CA GLY A 187 16.53 11.38 14.24
C GLY A 187 17.80 11.95 13.61
N SER A 188 17.80 13.21 13.18
CA SER A 188 18.94 13.91 12.55
C SER A 188 19.66 14.88 13.49
N SER A 189 19.18 15.02 14.72
CA SER A 189 19.82 15.77 15.80
C SER A 189 20.57 14.81 16.74
#